data_379199a721cd8495b0b1c9a58f685542
#
_entry.id   379199a721cd8495b0b1c9a58f685542
#
_cell.length_a   1.000
_cell.length_b   1.000
_cell.length_c   1.000
_cell.angle_alpha   90.00
_cell.angle_beta   90.00
_cell.angle_gamma   90.00
#
_symmetry.space_group_name_H-M   'P 1'
#
loop_
_entity.id
_entity.type
_entity.pdbx_description
1 polymer ?
#
loop_
_entity_poly.entity_id
_entity_poly.type
_entity_poly.pdbx_seq_one_letter_code
_entity_poly.pdbx_strand_id
1 'polypeptide(L)'
;MIDVLVIAPCTGNTLAKLAHGITDTTVTMAAKSHLRCGRPVVIAFSTNDGLSASAKNIGELLNRKHYYFVPFGQDDPEKKPTSLAADFELIEKTVEAALEGKQLQPLLLK
;
A
#
# COMPACT_ATOMS: atom_id res chain seq x y z
N MET A 1 -9.70 -16.77 11.60
CA MET A 1 -8.97 -15.55 11.98
C MET A 1 -8.23 -15.00 10.78
N ILE A 2 -8.30 -13.69 10.57
CA ILE A 2 -7.64 -13.05 9.44
C ILE A 2 -6.20 -12.71 9.83
N ASP A 3 -5.23 -13.27 9.09
CA ASP A 3 -3.81 -13.06 9.39
C ASP A 3 -3.20 -11.87 8.65
N VAL A 4 -3.81 -11.45 7.54
CA VAL A 4 -3.34 -10.33 6.74
C VAL A 4 -4.54 -9.59 6.15
N LEU A 5 -4.45 -8.26 6.07
CA LEU A 5 -5.44 -7.44 5.39
C LEU A 5 -4.84 -6.95 4.09
N VAL A 6 -5.53 -7.18 2.97
CA VAL A 6 -5.10 -6.69 1.66
C VAL A 6 -6.07 -5.61 1.21
N ILE A 7 -5.53 -4.43 0.89
CA ILE A 7 -6.31 -3.32 0.34
C ILE A 7 -5.96 -3.19 -1.15
N ALA A 8 -6.86 -3.66 -2.01
CA ALA A 8 -6.61 -3.72 -3.45
C ALA A 8 -7.91 -3.46 -4.22
N PRO A 9 -8.00 -2.39 -5.00
CA PRO A 9 -7.02 -1.33 -5.10
C PRO A 9 -7.11 -0.36 -3.93
N CYS A 10 -5.97 0.22 -3.56
CA CYS A 10 -5.94 1.29 -2.57
C CYS A 10 -5.89 2.62 -3.32
N THR A 11 -6.91 3.45 -3.13
CA THR A 11 -6.97 4.76 -3.76
C THR A 11 -6.08 5.76 -3.02
N GLY A 12 -5.78 6.88 -3.68
CA GLY A 12 -5.03 7.96 -3.04
C GLY A 12 -5.71 8.50 -1.79
N ASN A 13 -7.05 8.56 -1.79
CA ASN A 13 -7.81 9.01 -0.63
C ASN A 13 -7.62 8.05 0.56
N THR A 14 -7.75 6.76 0.33
CA THR A 14 -7.53 5.75 1.39
C THR A 14 -6.10 5.79 1.87
N LEU A 15 -5.14 5.92 0.95
CA LEU A 15 -3.73 6.02 1.29
C LEU A 15 -3.45 7.20 2.22
N ALA A 16 -4.03 8.37 1.92
CA ALA A 16 -3.89 9.56 2.75
C ALA A 16 -4.49 9.34 4.14
N LYS A 17 -5.66 8.70 4.23
CA LYS A 17 -6.29 8.41 5.50
C LYS A 17 -5.42 7.48 6.35
N LEU A 18 -4.87 6.45 5.75
CA LEU A 18 -3.97 5.53 6.46
C LEU A 18 -2.74 6.27 7.00
N ALA A 19 -2.14 7.13 6.17
CA ALA A 19 -0.95 7.87 6.55
C ALA A 19 -1.22 8.85 7.69
N HIS A 20 -2.42 9.42 7.76
CA HIS A 20 -2.80 10.41 8.77
C HIS A 20 -3.55 9.81 9.96
N GLY A 21 -3.75 8.50 9.99
CA GLY A 21 -4.43 7.84 11.09
C GLY A 21 -5.93 8.09 11.16
N ILE A 22 -6.55 8.45 10.03
CA ILE A 22 -7.99 8.69 9.97
C ILE A 22 -8.71 7.37 9.77
N THR A 23 -9.67 7.06 10.64
CA THR A 23 -10.35 5.76 10.65
C THR A 23 -11.86 5.90 10.53
N ASP A 24 -12.30 6.58 9.46
CA ASP A 24 -13.72 6.88 9.25
C ASP A 24 -14.38 6.00 8.17
N THR A 25 -13.68 4.97 7.69
CA THR A 25 -14.23 4.02 6.72
C THR A 25 -14.04 2.59 7.23
N THR A 26 -14.80 1.65 6.64
CA THR A 26 -14.64 0.23 7.00
C THR A 26 -13.20 -0.24 6.78
N VAL A 27 -12.61 0.14 5.65
CA VAL A 27 -11.24 -0.23 5.30
C VAL A 27 -10.23 0.32 6.31
N THR A 28 -10.33 1.61 6.64
CA THR A 28 -9.38 2.22 7.57
C THR A 28 -9.54 1.71 9.00
N MET A 29 -10.77 1.39 9.40
CA MET A 29 -11.02 0.77 10.71
C MET A 29 -10.43 -0.64 10.76
N ALA A 30 -10.56 -1.41 9.69
CA ALA A 30 -9.98 -2.75 9.61
C ALA A 30 -8.45 -2.69 9.68
N ALA A 31 -7.84 -1.73 8.99
CA ALA A 31 -6.40 -1.54 9.04
C ALA A 31 -5.93 -1.23 10.46
N LYS A 32 -6.61 -0.31 11.14
CA LYS A 32 -6.28 0.03 12.52
C LYS A 32 -6.34 -1.18 13.43
N SER A 33 -7.37 -2.01 13.28
CA SER A 33 -7.54 -3.22 14.08
C SER A 33 -6.41 -4.21 13.84
N HIS A 34 -6.01 -4.41 12.57
CA HIS A 34 -4.91 -5.31 12.21
C HIS A 34 -3.60 -4.83 12.82
N LEU A 35 -3.31 -3.54 12.68
CA LEU A 35 -2.07 -2.96 13.19
C LEU A 35 -1.97 -3.08 14.71
N ARG A 36 -3.10 -2.88 15.40
CA ARG A 36 -3.14 -3.01 16.86
C ARG A 36 -2.80 -4.43 17.31
N CYS A 37 -3.13 -5.43 16.51
CA CYS A 37 -2.82 -6.82 16.77
C CYS A 37 -1.46 -7.25 16.24
N GLY A 38 -0.68 -6.32 15.69
CA GLY A 38 0.62 -6.64 15.12
C GLY A 38 0.55 -7.43 13.82
N ARG A 39 -0.57 -7.36 13.09
CA ARG A 39 -0.77 -8.10 11.85
C ARG A 39 -0.49 -7.23 10.64
N PRO A 40 0.02 -7.83 9.55
CA PRO A 40 0.39 -7.06 8.38
C PRO A 40 -0.80 -6.53 7.59
N VAL A 41 -0.60 -5.36 6.99
CA VAL A 41 -1.53 -4.76 6.03
C VAL A 41 -0.77 -4.61 4.71
N VAL A 42 -1.31 -5.22 3.66
CA VAL A 42 -0.71 -5.18 2.32
C VAL A 42 -1.49 -4.19 1.47
N ILE A 43 -0.78 -3.28 0.82
CA ILE A 43 -1.37 -2.21 0.03
C ILE A 43 -1.00 -2.37 -1.44
N ALA A 44 -2.03 -2.51 -2.29
CA ALA A 44 -1.88 -2.50 -3.74
C ALA A 44 -2.53 -1.22 -4.26
N PHE A 45 -1.76 -0.14 -4.32
CA PHE A 45 -2.33 1.15 -4.69
C PHE A 45 -2.22 1.45 -6.18
N SER A 46 -3.14 2.30 -6.63
CA SER A 46 -3.13 2.83 -7.99
C SER A 46 -3.62 4.28 -7.88
N THR A 47 -2.76 5.22 -8.26
CA THR A 47 -3.10 6.63 -8.10
C THR A 47 -2.40 7.49 -9.15
N ASN A 48 -3.11 8.51 -9.63
CA ASN A 48 -2.59 9.42 -10.65
C ASN A 48 -1.54 10.38 -10.08
N ASP A 49 -1.50 10.56 -8.77
CA ASP A 49 -0.59 11.50 -8.12
C ASP A 49 0.44 10.84 -7.20
N GLY A 50 0.81 9.59 -7.50
CA GLY A 50 1.76 8.84 -6.70
C GLY A 50 3.10 9.53 -6.53
N LEU A 51 3.57 10.22 -7.57
CA LEU A 51 4.84 10.96 -7.52
C LEU A 51 4.63 12.45 -7.24
N SER A 52 3.42 12.87 -6.86
CA SER A 52 3.14 14.25 -6.47
C SER A 52 2.46 14.29 -5.10
N ALA A 53 1.17 14.60 -5.02
CA ALA A 53 0.49 14.78 -3.74
C ALA A 53 0.50 13.53 -2.84
N SER A 54 0.43 12.33 -3.42
CA SER A 54 0.43 11.10 -2.63
C SER A 54 1.81 10.59 -2.25
N ALA A 55 2.88 11.17 -2.80
CA ALA A 55 4.24 10.71 -2.53
C ALA A 55 4.58 10.74 -1.04
N LYS A 56 4.17 11.78 -0.33
CA LYS A 56 4.42 11.90 1.11
C LYS A 56 3.69 10.83 1.90
N ASN A 57 2.50 10.45 1.47
CA ASN A 57 1.71 9.43 2.15
C ASN A 57 2.33 8.04 1.92
N ILE A 58 2.80 7.78 0.73
CA ILE A 58 3.51 6.53 0.41
C ILE A 58 4.77 6.44 1.29
N GLY A 59 5.55 7.52 1.34
CA GLY A 59 6.77 7.56 2.14
C GLY A 59 6.50 7.35 3.62
N GLU A 60 5.44 7.96 4.15
CA GLU A 60 5.05 7.78 5.55
C GLU A 60 4.71 6.32 5.84
N LEU A 61 3.93 5.67 4.98
CA LEU A 61 3.53 4.30 5.20
C LEU A 61 4.68 3.32 5.00
N LEU A 62 5.59 3.59 4.06
CA LEU A 62 6.78 2.77 3.88
C LEU A 62 7.65 2.75 5.13
N ASN A 63 7.61 3.82 5.91
CA ASN A 63 8.40 3.95 7.13
C ASN A 63 7.75 3.32 8.35
N ARG A 64 6.52 2.85 8.26
CA ARG A 64 5.81 2.26 9.40
C ARG A 64 5.90 0.75 9.41
N LYS A 65 5.92 0.17 10.60
CA LYS A 65 5.87 -1.28 10.77
C LYS A 65 4.53 -1.83 10.31
N HIS A 66 4.55 -3.04 9.80
CA HIS A 66 3.37 -3.83 9.43
C HIS A 66 2.67 -3.38 8.17
N TYR A 67 3.10 -2.31 7.53
CA TYR A 67 2.62 -1.94 6.20
C TYR A 67 3.58 -2.49 5.15
N TYR A 68 3.01 -3.18 4.16
CA TYR A 68 3.79 -3.75 3.06
C TYR A 68 3.12 -3.38 1.75
N PHE A 69 3.92 -3.01 0.77
CA PHE A 69 3.40 -2.58 -0.52
C PHE A 69 3.59 -3.66 -1.57
N VAL A 70 2.55 -3.89 -2.38
CA VAL A 70 2.71 -4.64 -3.62
C VAL A 70 3.61 -3.81 -4.52
N PRO A 71 4.67 -4.38 -5.12
CA PRO A 71 5.58 -3.63 -5.98
C PRO A 71 4.85 -2.81 -7.04
N PHE A 72 5.33 -1.61 -7.28
CA PHE A 72 4.66 -0.64 -8.12
C PHE A 72 5.64 0.09 -9.02
N GLY A 73 5.10 0.71 -10.06
CA GLY A 73 5.90 1.49 -10.99
C GLY A 73 5.03 2.50 -11.73
N GLN A 74 5.64 3.23 -12.63
CA GLN A 74 4.91 4.17 -13.48
C GLN A 74 4.19 3.37 -14.57
N ASP A 75 2.89 3.60 -14.71
CA ASP A 75 2.10 2.92 -15.73
C ASP A 75 2.18 3.62 -17.10
N ASP A 76 2.38 4.94 -17.12
CA ASP A 76 2.53 5.69 -18.36
C ASP A 76 3.38 6.93 -18.11
N PRO A 77 4.72 6.80 -18.08
CA PRO A 77 5.61 7.91 -17.75
C PRO A 77 5.49 9.13 -18.67
N GLU A 78 5.12 8.91 -19.92
CA GLU A 78 5.04 10.02 -20.89
C GLU A 78 3.77 10.84 -20.73
N LYS A 79 2.62 10.17 -20.64
CA LYS A 79 1.32 10.84 -20.55
C LYS A 79 0.88 11.12 -19.13
N LYS A 80 1.32 10.29 -18.19
CA LYS A 80 0.95 10.40 -16.78
C LYS A 80 2.20 10.32 -15.91
N PRO A 81 3.04 11.36 -15.95
CA PRO A 81 4.36 11.30 -15.31
C PRO A 81 4.33 11.13 -13.79
N THR A 82 3.20 11.44 -13.13
CA THR A 82 3.09 11.29 -11.68
C THR A 82 2.29 10.06 -11.26
N SER A 83 1.74 9.31 -12.21
CA SER A 83 0.91 8.15 -11.91
C SER A 83 1.74 6.93 -11.53
N LEU A 84 1.31 6.24 -10.49
CA LEU A 84 1.92 4.98 -10.06
C LEU A 84 0.83 3.92 -9.91
N ALA A 85 1.15 2.69 -10.28
CA ALA A 85 0.24 1.58 -10.15
C ALA A 85 0.97 0.33 -9.69
N ALA A 86 0.34 -0.40 -8.76
CA ALA A 86 0.86 -1.68 -8.29
C ALA A 86 0.65 -2.76 -9.34
N ASP A 87 1.53 -3.75 -9.35
CA ASP A 87 1.37 -4.94 -10.17
C ASP A 87 0.53 -5.95 -9.37
N PHE A 88 -0.76 -6.03 -9.70
CA PHE A 88 -1.70 -6.86 -8.96
C PHE A 88 -1.38 -8.35 -9.05
N GLU A 89 -0.60 -8.78 -10.04
CA GLU A 89 -0.17 -10.17 -10.12
C GLU A 89 0.81 -10.54 -9.01
N LEU A 90 1.40 -9.55 -8.34
CA LEU A 90 2.34 -9.77 -7.25
C LEU A 90 1.69 -9.73 -5.87
N ILE A 91 0.35 -9.62 -5.78
CA ILE A 91 -0.33 -9.57 -4.48
C ILE A 91 -0.03 -10.81 -3.65
N GLU A 92 -0.16 -11.99 -4.23
CA GLU A 92 0.05 -13.24 -3.50
C GLU A 92 1.47 -13.33 -2.93
N LYS A 93 2.47 -13.01 -3.74
CA LYS A 93 3.86 -13.04 -3.29
C LYS A 93 4.12 -12.00 -2.21
N THR A 94 3.47 -10.84 -2.32
CA THR A 94 3.60 -9.79 -1.30
C THR A 94 3.00 -10.23 0.02
N VAL A 95 1.85 -10.91 -0.02
CA VAL A 95 1.21 -11.45 1.17
C VAL A 95 2.13 -12.47 1.85
N GLU A 96 2.72 -13.38 1.08
CA GLU A 96 3.64 -14.36 1.63
C GLU A 96 4.84 -13.71 2.32
N ALA A 97 5.44 -12.71 1.68
CA ALA A 97 6.55 -11.97 2.26
C ALA A 97 6.13 -11.21 3.53
N ALA A 98 4.96 -10.56 3.50
CA ALA A 98 4.45 -9.81 4.64
C ALA A 98 4.21 -10.70 5.86
N LEU A 99 3.74 -11.91 5.65
CA LEU A 99 3.54 -12.86 6.75
C LEU A 99 4.85 -13.25 7.41
N GLU A 100 5.98 -13.08 6.71
CA GLU A 100 7.31 -13.30 7.26
C GLU A 100 7.96 -12.00 7.74
N GLY A 101 7.23 -10.90 7.73
CA GLY A 101 7.72 -9.60 8.16
C GLY A 101 8.64 -8.92 7.16
N LYS A 102 8.51 -9.26 5.87
CA LYS A 102 9.41 -8.74 4.84
C LYS A 102 8.64 -8.04 3.72
N GLN A 103 9.21 -6.97 3.22
CA GLN A 103 8.72 -6.29 2.03
C GLN A 103 9.22 -7.03 0.79
N LEU A 104 8.30 -7.42 -0.09
CA LEU A 104 8.68 -8.08 -1.35
C LEU A 104 9.54 -7.15 -2.20
N GLN A 105 10.66 -7.65 -2.68
CA GLN A 105 11.60 -6.91 -3.52
C GLN A 105 11.69 -7.53 -4.92
N PRO A 106 11.97 -6.74 -5.96
CA PRO A 106 12.18 -5.29 -5.93
C PRO A 106 10.84 -4.56 -5.74
N LEU A 107 10.86 -3.53 -4.92
CA LEU A 107 9.65 -2.73 -4.67
C LEU A 107 9.30 -1.85 -5.86
N LEU A 108 10.31 -1.25 -6.48
CA LEU A 108 10.13 -0.36 -7.62
C LEU A 108 10.28 -1.13 -8.92
N LEU A 109 9.23 -1.14 -9.73
CA LEU A 109 9.22 -1.83 -11.02
C LEU A 109 9.66 -0.88 -12.14
N LYS A 110 10.23 -1.48 -13.16
CA LYS A 110 10.66 -0.70 -14.33
C LYS A 110 9.49 -0.37 -15.24
#